data_25935e9c1590904a142983e29f52a2ba
#
_entry.id   25935e9c1590904a142983e29f52a2ba
#
_cell.length_a   1.000
_cell.length_b   1.000
_cell.length_c   1.000
_cell.angle_alpha   90.00
_cell.angle_beta   90.00
_cell.angle_gamma   90.00
#
_symmetry.space_group_name_H-M   'P 1'
#
loop_
_entity.id
_entity.type
_entity.pdbx_description
1 polymer ?
#
loop_
_entity_poly.entity_id
_entity_poly.type
_entity_poly.pdbx_seq_one_letter_code
_entity_poly.pdbx_strand_id
1 'polypeptide(L)'
;IGVEFQHIRNTEERNWFVKRLQQNHNTTQFSKEEKLQILQKLNEATSFENFLHTKYVGQKRFSLEGNDSLVAGLDFMIETAAEQGVKHVVLGMAHRGRLNVLANIFHKNPQDIFSEFDGKDYEMDDWFDGDVKYHLGITINRTTRTGKTVDMNLVPNPSHLEAVNALVGGITRAKQDRYCQGNICQALPILIHGDAAVAGQGIVYETVQMCGLRGFTNGGTVHIVVNNQVGFT
;
A
#
# COMPACT_ATOMS: atom_id res chain seq x y z
N ILE A 1 14.29 7.08 14.54
CA ILE A 1 13.96 6.10 13.47
C ILE A 1 15.24 5.40 13.10
N GLY A 2 15.26 4.08 13.18
CA GLY A 2 16.38 3.25 12.78
C GLY A 2 16.30 2.87 11.30
N VAL A 3 17.46 2.66 10.68
CA VAL A 3 17.58 2.10 9.33
C VAL A 3 18.52 0.91 9.39
N GLU A 4 18.06 -0.24 8.94
CA GLU A 4 18.84 -1.47 8.92
C GLU A 4 19.20 -1.85 7.48
N PHE A 5 20.48 -1.87 7.16
CA PHE A 5 20.99 -2.16 5.82
C PHE A 5 22.23 -3.07 5.82
N GLN A 6 22.63 -3.58 6.98
CA GLN A 6 23.84 -4.41 7.11
C GLN A 6 23.73 -5.76 6.38
N HIS A 7 22.50 -6.22 6.13
CA HIS A 7 22.23 -7.44 5.36
C HIS A 7 22.54 -7.30 3.87
N ILE A 8 22.69 -6.08 3.34
CA ILE A 8 23.00 -5.83 1.94
C ILE A 8 24.43 -6.26 1.65
N ARG A 9 24.58 -7.31 0.82
CA ARG A 9 25.87 -7.90 0.49
C ARG A 9 26.65 -7.08 -0.54
N ASN A 10 25.93 -6.41 -1.46
CA ASN A 10 26.56 -5.55 -2.44
C ASN A 10 27.15 -4.32 -1.75
N THR A 11 28.48 -4.16 -1.89
CA THR A 11 29.22 -3.07 -1.23
C THR A 11 28.84 -1.69 -1.75
N GLU A 12 28.52 -1.54 -3.04
CA GLU A 12 28.14 -0.27 -3.64
C GLU A 12 26.77 0.18 -3.13
N GLU A 13 25.80 -0.73 -3.11
CA GLU A 13 24.47 -0.48 -2.55
C GLU A 13 24.54 -0.12 -1.07
N ARG A 14 25.27 -0.89 -0.29
CA ARG A 14 25.46 -0.62 1.14
C ARG A 14 26.12 0.74 1.38
N ASN A 15 27.15 1.09 0.62
CA ASN A 15 27.83 2.39 0.71
C ASN A 15 26.91 3.55 0.31
N TRP A 16 25.97 3.32 -0.61
CA TRP A 16 24.96 4.31 -0.93
C TRP A 16 24.11 4.66 0.29
N PHE A 17 23.63 3.65 1.05
CA PHE A 17 22.88 3.88 2.30
C PHE A 17 23.71 4.64 3.33
N VAL A 18 24.97 4.24 3.53
CA VAL A 18 25.88 4.94 4.45
C VAL A 18 26.00 6.41 4.10
N LYS A 19 26.31 6.71 2.84
CA LYS A 19 26.44 8.11 2.36
C LYS A 19 25.14 8.88 2.54
N ARG A 20 24.01 8.28 2.19
CA ARG A 20 22.70 8.91 2.30
C ARG A 20 22.35 9.28 3.74
N LEU A 21 22.59 8.36 4.66
CA LEU A 21 22.32 8.57 6.09
C LEU A 21 23.26 9.60 6.73
N GLN A 22 24.53 9.62 6.30
CA GLN A 22 25.52 10.60 6.76
C GLN A 22 25.20 12.03 6.30
N GLN A 23 24.70 12.19 5.06
CA GLN A 23 24.40 13.51 4.47
C GLN A 23 23.37 14.33 5.26
N ASN A 24 22.38 13.67 5.84
CA ASN A 24 21.27 14.32 6.54
C ASN A 24 21.10 13.84 7.98
N HIS A 25 22.10 13.13 8.52
CA HIS A 25 22.04 12.57 9.88
C HIS A 25 20.76 11.77 10.14
N ASN A 26 20.29 11.04 9.12
CA ASN A 26 19.02 10.30 9.13
C ASN A 26 17.80 11.20 9.51
N THR A 27 17.86 12.48 9.18
CA THR A 27 16.78 13.45 9.43
C THR A 27 16.38 14.11 8.11
N THR A 28 15.17 13.82 7.65
CA THR A 28 14.65 14.44 6.43
C THR A 28 14.21 15.88 6.74
N GLN A 29 14.71 16.82 5.95
CA GLN A 29 14.26 18.21 5.99
C GLN A 29 13.15 18.38 4.96
N PHE A 30 11.93 18.56 5.44
CA PHE A 30 10.77 18.85 4.60
C PHE A 30 10.60 20.34 4.40
N SER A 31 10.26 20.76 3.18
CA SER A 31 9.80 22.10 2.90
C SER A 31 8.50 22.44 3.65
N LYS A 32 8.11 23.70 3.63
CA LYS A 32 6.83 24.10 4.23
C LYS A 32 5.64 23.45 3.52
N GLU A 33 5.72 23.38 2.20
CA GLU A 33 4.71 22.79 1.32
C GLU A 33 4.56 21.30 1.60
N GLU A 34 5.67 20.56 1.69
CA GLU A 34 5.65 19.13 2.03
C GLU A 34 5.09 18.88 3.44
N LYS A 35 5.44 19.72 4.43
CA LYS A 35 4.87 19.63 5.80
C LYS A 35 3.37 19.86 5.81
N LEU A 36 2.87 20.81 5.02
CA LEU A 36 1.43 21.05 4.89
C LEU A 36 0.70 19.87 4.24
N GLN A 37 1.31 19.25 3.25
CA GLN A 37 0.76 18.06 2.60
C GLN A 37 0.70 16.87 3.56
N ILE A 38 1.78 16.63 4.31
CA ILE A 38 1.80 15.58 5.34
C ILE A 38 0.70 15.84 6.38
N LEU A 39 0.58 17.07 6.86
CA LEU A 39 -0.47 17.44 7.81
C LEU A 39 -1.87 17.24 7.24
N GLN A 40 -2.09 17.62 5.98
CA GLN A 40 -3.36 17.40 5.30
C GLN A 40 -3.70 15.90 5.24
N LYS A 41 -2.75 15.06 4.81
CA LYS A 41 -2.98 13.61 4.73
C LYS A 41 -3.22 12.96 6.09
N LEU A 42 -2.55 13.43 7.13
CA LEU A 42 -2.82 12.99 8.50
C LEU A 42 -4.23 13.39 8.95
N ASN A 43 -4.64 14.63 8.67
CA ASN A 43 -6.00 15.08 8.99
C ASN A 43 -7.07 14.31 8.21
N GLU A 44 -6.85 14.03 6.92
CA GLU A 44 -7.75 13.20 6.12
C GLU A 44 -7.90 11.80 6.72
N ALA A 45 -6.79 11.16 7.09
CA ALA A 45 -6.78 9.83 7.68
C ALA A 45 -7.51 9.79 9.02
N THR A 46 -7.19 10.70 9.94
CA THR A 46 -7.78 10.74 11.29
C THR A 46 -9.26 11.15 11.26
N SER A 47 -9.62 12.09 10.39
CA SER A 47 -11.02 12.51 10.24
C SER A 47 -11.90 11.39 9.70
N PHE A 48 -11.38 10.60 8.76
CA PHE A 48 -12.09 9.44 8.22
C PHE A 48 -12.33 8.38 9.29
N GLU A 49 -11.29 8.03 10.09
CA GLU A 49 -11.42 7.06 11.19
C GLU A 49 -12.41 7.55 12.25
N ASN A 50 -12.32 8.82 12.67
CA ASN A 50 -13.22 9.42 13.62
C ASN A 50 -14.68 9.44 13.14
N PHE A 51 -14.90 9.75 11.86
CA PHE A 51 -16.21 9.70 11.26
C PHE A 51 -16.81 8.29 11.32
N LEU A 52 -16.05 7.28 10.88
CA LEU A 52 -16.49 5.88 10.93
C LEU A 52 -16.74 5.42 12.37
N HIS A 53 -15.89 5.83 13.31
CA HIS A 53 -16.06 5.50 14.72
C HIS A 53 -17.38 6.05 15.30
N THR A 54 -17.70 7.27 14.94
CA THR A 54 -18.87 7.97 15.48
C THR A 54 -20.16 7.53 14.78
N LYS A 55 -20.12 7.36 13.47
CA LYS A 55 -21.30 7.08 12.66
C LYS A 55 -21.70 5.60 12.68
N TYR A 56 -20.72 4.70 12.68
CA TYR A 56 -20.95 3.25 12.54
C TYR A 56 -20.48 2.49 13.79
N VAL A 57 -21.04 2.86 14.92
CA VAL A 57 -20.75 2.27 16.23
C VAL A 57 -21.02 0.76 16.22
N GLY A 58 -20.06 -0.02 16.71
CA GLY A 58 -20.19 -1.47 16.83
C GLY A 58 -19.97 -2.25 15.51
N GLN A 59 -19.83 -1.57 14.39
CA GLN A 59 -19.51 -2.24 13.13
C GLN A 59 -18.00 -2.51 13.01
N LYS A 60 -17.66 -3.65 12.43
CA LYS A 60 -16.28 -4.03 12.14
C LYS A 60 -15.74 -3.14 11.02
N ARG A 61 -14.67 -2.39 11.28
CA ARG A 61 -14.10 -1.42 10.34
C ARG A 61 -12.60 -1.55 10.13
N PHE A 62 -11.92 -2.41 10.92
CA PHE A 62 -10.48 -2.60 10.86
C PHE A 62 -9.70 -1.29 10.80
N SER A 63 -9.90 -0.47 11.81
CA SER A 63 -9.37 0.88 11.90
C SER A 63 -7.86 0.97 11.74
N LEU A 64 -7.40 2.08 11.17
CA LEU A 64 -6.00 2.45 11.04
C LEU A 64 -5.48 3.28 12.24
N GLU A 65 -6.35 3.60 13.20
CA GLU A 65 -5.97 4.43 14.36
C GLU A 65 -4.65 3.99 15.00
N GLY A 66 -3.78 4.94 15.25
CA GLY A 66 -2.42 4.73 15.75
C GLY A 66 -1.37 4.48 14.65
N ASN A 67 -1.80 4.23 13.41
CA ASN A 67 -0.93 4.07 12.24
C ASN A 67 -1.31 5.06 11.11
N ASP A 68 -1.90 6.20 11.45
CA ASP A 68 -2.41 7.20 10.51
C ASP A 68 -1.33 7.73 9.55
N SER A 69 -0.07 7.69 9.98
CA SER A 69 1.09 8.05 9.16
C SER A 69 1.25 7.17 7.90
N LEU A 70 0.61 6.00 7.85
CA LEU A 70 0.59 5.15 6.65
C LEU A 70 0.07 5.91 5.43
N VAL A 71 -1.02 6.68 5.59
CA VAL A 71 -1.65 7.41 4.49
C VAL A 71 -0.72 8.49 3.95
N ALA A 72 -0.11 9.28 4.83
CA ALA A 72 0.86 10.30 4.44
C ALA A 72 2.11 9.68 3.80
N GLY A 73 2.60 8.55 4.34
CA GLY A 73 3.76 7.83 3.81
C GLY A 73 3.50 7.24 2.42
N LEU A 74 2.34 6.63 2.19
CA LEU A 74 1.94 6.10 0.88
C LEU A 74 1.81 7.22 -0.15
N ASP A 75 1.14 8.32 0.20
CA ASP A 75 1.00 9.47 -0.67
C ASP A 75 2.36 9.99 -1.14
N PHE A 76 3.27 10.24 -0.19
CA PHE A 76 4.61 10.73 -0.47
C PHE A 76 5.43 9.74 -1.31
N MET A 77 5.32 8.45 -1.01
CA MET A 77 6.02 7.38 -1.75
C MET A 77 5.56 7.33 -3.21
N ILE A 78 4.25 7.40 -3.46
CA ILE A 78 3.69 7.37 -4.82
C ILE A 78 4.13 8.60 -5.62
N GLU A 79 4.08 9.79 -5.01
CA GLU A 79 4.56 11.03 -5.64
C GLU A 79 6.04 10.92 -6.03
N THR A 80 6.89 10.51 -5.08
CA THR A 80 8.33 10.35 -5.31
C THR A 80 8.63 9.29 -6.36
N ALA A 81 7.92 8.15 -6.32
CA ALA A 81 8.09 7.08 -7.31
C ALA A 81 7.74 7.55 -8.73
N ALA A 82 6.66 8.33 -8.87
CA ALA A 82 6.26 8.89 -10.15
C ALA A 82 7.32 9.86 -10.71
N GLU A 83 7.94 10.67 -9.86
CA GLU A 83 9.04 11.56 -10.27
C GLU A 83 10.25 10.76 -10.77
N GLN A 84 10.48 9.59 -10.20
CA GLN A 84 11.56 8.68 -10.62
C GLN A 84 11.20 7.81 -11.82
N GLY A 85 10.00 7.99 -12.41
CA GLY A 85 9.61 7.34 -13.66
C GLY A 85 8.72 6.10 -13.50
N VAL A 86 8.23 5.81 -12.29
CA VAL A 86 7.21 4.78 -12.07
C VAL A 86 5.91 5.18 -12.74
N LYS A 87 5.34 4.29 -13.53
CA LYS A 87 4.09 4.48 -14.27
C LYS A 87 2.94 3.63 -13.71
N HIS A 88 3.27 2.55 -13.03
CA HIS A 88 2.31 1.60 -12.49
C HIS A 88 2.61 1.33 -11.02
N VAL A 89 1.61 1.41 -10.16
CA VAL A 89 1.67 1.00 -8.76
C VAL A 89 0.67 -0.12 -8.55
N VAL A 90 1.14 -1.26 -8.06
CA VAL A 90 0.29 -2.41 -7.72
C VAL A 90 0.35 -2.60 -6.21
N LEU A 91 -0.76 -2.36 -5.53
CA LEU A 91 -0.85 -2.40 -4.08
C LEU A 91 -1.71 -3.59 -3.64
N GLY A 92 -1.16 -4.40 -2.75
CA GLY A 92 -1.87 -5.44 -2.01
C GLY A 92 -1.83 -5.16 -0.53
N MET A 93 -2.95 -5.39 0.15
CA MET A 93 -3.01 -5.18 1.59
C MET A 93 -4.09 -6.01 2.24
N ALA A 94 -3.90 -6.33 3.52
CA ALA A 94 -4.92 -6.90 4.37
C ALA A 94 -6.03 -5.86 4.68
N HIS A 95 -6.93 -6.23 5.55
CA HIS A 95 -8.13 -5.43 5.88
C HIS A 95 -7.83 -4.17 6.72
N ARG A 96 -6.79 -4.19 7.58
CA ARG A 96 -6.49 -3.06 8.48
C ARG A 96 -6.06 -1.82 7.72
N GLY A 97 -6.84 -0.74 7.88
CA GLY A 97 -6.63 0.51 7.18
C GLY A 97 -7.07 0.53 5.71
N ARG A 98 -7.64 -0.57 5.20
CA ARG A 98 -8.01 -0.67 3.78
C ARG A 98 -9.05 0.36 3.37
N LEU A 99 -10.06 0.63 4.19
CA LEU A 99 -11.07 1.66 3.89
C LEU A 99 -10.44 3.05 3.81
N ASN A 100 -9.50 3.35 4.69
CA ASN A 100 -8.77 4.62 4.68
C ASN A 100 -7.90 4.77 3.42
N VAL A 101 -7.22 3.70 3.02
CA VAL A 101 -6.44 3.67 1.77
C VAL A 101 -7.34 3.84 0.55
N LEU A 102 -8.50 3.16 0.50
CA LEU A 102 -9.50 3.33 -0.56
C LEU A 102 -9.97 4.79 -0.67
N ALA A 103 -10.31 5.42 0.46
CA ALA A 103 -10.79 6.80 0.49
C ALA A 103 -9.68 7.82 0.15
N ASN A 104 -8.55 7.78 0.84
CA ASN A 104 -7.57 8.86 0.87
C ASN A 104 -6.38 8.68 -0.10
N ILE A 105 -6.14 7.45 -0.60
CA ILE A 105 -5.09 7.14 -1.59
C ILE A 105 -5.68 6.86 -2.97
N PHE A 106 -6.75 6.04 -3.02
CA PHE A 106 -7.41 5.69 -4.27
C PHE A 106 -8.61 6.58 -4.60
N HIS A 107 -8.96 7.53 -3.74
CA HIS A 107 -10.06 8.48 -3.93
C HIS A 107 -11.40 7.82 -4.29
N LYS A 108 -11.65 6.61 -3.75
CA LYS A 108 -12.97 5.99 -3.84
C LYS A 108 -13.99 6.93 -3.20
N ASN A 109 -15.12 7.14 -3.87
CA ASN A 109 -16.15 8.02 -3.35
C ASN A 109 -16.60 7.55 -1.94
N PRO A 110 -16.53 8.42 -0.92
CA PRO A 110 -16.98 8.08 0.43
C PRO A 110 -18.43 7.58 0.50
N GLN A 111 -19.31 8.06 -0.38
CA GLN A 111 -20.70 7.61 -0.45
C GLN A 111 -20.79 6.12 -0.80
N ASP A 112 -19.94 5.64 -1.71
CA ASP A 112 -19.90 4.22 -2.08
C ASP A 112 -19.40 3.36 -0.92
N ILE A 113 -18.40 3.87 -0.16
CA ILE A 113 -17.91 3.19 1.04
C ILE A 113 -19.01 3.15 2.12
N PHE A 114 -19.73 4.24 2.32
CA PHE A 114 -20.75 4.34 3.38
C PHE A 114 -22.01 3.56 3.05
N SER A 115 -22.43 3.50 1.78
CA SER A 115 -23.58 2.68 1.38
C SER A 115 -23.38 1.20 1.69
N GLU A 116 -22.16 0.71 1.61
CA GLU A 116 -21.81 -0.66 2.00
C GLU A 116 -21.98 -0.90 3.52
N PHE A 117 -21.83 0.15 4.36
CA PHE A 117 -22.12 0.07 5.80
C PHE A 117 -23.64 0.11 6.10
N ASP A 118 -24.41 0.82 5.30
CA ASP A 118 -25.85 0.97 5.48
C ASP A 118 -26.64 -0.26 5.00
N GLY A 119 -25.97 -1.30 4.52
CA GLY A 119 -26.58 -2.55 4.06
C GLY A 119 -27.44 -2.36 2.81
N LYS A 120 -27.22 -1.32 2.04
CA LYS A 120 -27.76 -1.18 0.71
C LYS A 120 -27.00 -2.12 -0.19
N ASP A 121 -27.53 -3.34 -0.31
CA ASP A 121 -27.11 -4.23 -1.37
C ASP A 121 -27.27 -3.48 -2.69
N TYR A 122 -26.19 -3.34 -3.44
CA TYR A 122 -26.33 -3.02 -4.84
C TYR A 122 -27.26 -4.10 -5.40
N GLU A 123 -28.27 -3.73 -6.20
CA GLU A 123 -28.96 -4.66 -7.09
C GLU A 123 -27.90 -5.24 -8.04
N MET A 124 -27.13 -6.19 -7.53
CA MET A 124 -26.22 -6.96 -8.34
C MET A 124 -27.03 -8.09 -8.96
N ASP A 125 -26.89 -8.25 -10.29
CA ASP A 125 -27.43 -9.39 -11.01
C ASP A 125 -27.24 -10.66 -10.19
N ASP A 126 -28.25 -11.54 -10.17
CA ASP A 126 -28.36 -12.78 -9.39
C ASP A 126 -27.19 -13.79 -9.52
N TRP A 127 -26.09 -13.40 -10.18
CA TRP A 127 -24.94 -14.23 -10.50
C TRP A 127 -23.71 -13.96 -9.62
N PHE A 128 -23.70 -12.93 -8.76
CA PHE A 128 -22.58 -12.62 -7.88
C PHE A 128 -23.06 -12.45 -6.44
N ASP A 129 -22.68 -13.39 -5.59
CA ASP A 129 -22.67 -13.16 -4.13
C ASP A 129 -21.72 -11.99 -3.85
N GLY A 130 -22.27 -10.88 -3.32
CA GLY A 130 -21.50 -9.68 -3.03
C GLY A 130 -20.31 -9.98 -2.12
N ASP A 131 -19.12 -9.61 -2.56
CA ASP A 131 -17.93 -9.73 -1.72
C ASP A 131 -18.00 -8.73 -0.55
N VAL A 132 -17.36 -9.06 0.56
CA VAL A 132 -17.34 -8.16 1.72
C VAL A 132 -16.55 -6.88 1.39
N LYS A 133 -17.05 -5.75 1.87
CA LYS A 133 -16.50 -4.40 1.62
C LYS A 133 -14.98 -4.24 1.80
N TYR A 134 -14.37 -5.11 2.59
CA TYR A 134 -12.91 -5.09 2.85
C TYR A 134 -12.09 -5.84 1.80
N HIS A 135 -12.72 -6.51 0.86
CA HIS A 135 -12.03 -7.31 -0.17
C HIS A 135 -11.98 -6.62 -1.53
N LEU A 136 -12.82 -5.62 -1.75
CA LEU A 136 -12.93 -4.93 -3.03
C LEU A 136 -11.61 -4.30 -3.45
N GLY A 137 -11.27 -4.48 -4.73
CA GLY A 137 -10.18 -3.79 -5.41
C GLY A 137 -10.65 -2.57 -6.16
N ILE A 138 -9.70 -1.77 -6.61
CA ILE A 138 -9.97 -0.59 -7.45
C ILE A 138 -8.77 -0.28 -8.33
N THR A 139 -9.03 0.18 -9.54
CA THR A 139 -8.00 0.70 -10.45
C THR A 139 -8.32 2.13 -10.80
N ILE A 140 -7.34 3.01 -10.68
CA ILE A 140 -7.47 4.43 -11.02
C ILE A 140 -6.24 4.92 -11.79
N ASN A 141 -6.41 5.98 -12.54
CA ASN A 141 -5.30 6.81 -13.02
C ASN A 141 -5.19 8.03 -12.12
N ARG A 142 -4.11 8.13 -11.37
CA ARG A 142 -3.84 9.26 -10.48
C ARG A 142 -2.89 10.24 -11.17
N THR A 143 -3.24 11.51 -11.19
CA THR A 143 -2.32 12.58 -11.57
C THR A 143 -1.62 13.09 -10.31
N THR A 144 -0.30 13.05 -10.30
CA THR A 144 0.54 13.57 -9.21
C THR A 144 0.55 15.09 -9.19
N ARG A 145 1.05 15.68 -8.11
CA ARG A 145 1.20 17.14 -7.98
C ARG A 145 2.12 17.74 -9.05
N THR A 146 3.08 16.97 -9.55
CA THR A 146 3.98 17.37 -10.63
C THR A 146 3.42 17.09 -12.03
N GLY A 147 2.15 16.66 -12.13
CA GLY A 147 1.47 16.40 -13.40
C GLY A 147 1.78 15.06 -14.05
N LYS A 148 2.48 14.16 -13.36
CA LYS A 148 2.72 12.80 -13.83
C LYS A 148 1.47 11.94 -13.62
N THR A 149 1.15 11.08 -14.57
CA THR A 149 0.05 10.11 -14.43
C THR A 149 0.59 8.74 -14.03
N VAL A 150 0.00 8.16 -13.00
CA VAL A 150 0.32 6.82 -12.49
C VAL A 150 -0.93 5.95 -12.52
N ASP A 151 -0.86 4.80 -13.17
CA ASP A 151 -1.87 3.76 -13.11
C ASP A 151 -1.72 3.01 -11.79
N MET A 152 -2.72 3.14 -10.92
CA MET A 152 -2.72 2.56 -9.58
C MET A 152 -3.76 1.45 -9.49
N ASN A 153 -3.35 0.30 -8.99
CA ASN A 153 -4.21 -0.85 -8.80
C ASN A 153 -4.14 -1.33 -7.35
N LEU A 154 -5.27 -1.27 -6.64
CA LEU A 154 -5.46 -1.97 -5.37
C LEU A 154 -6.06 -3.34 -5.68
N VAL A 155 -5.29 -4.38 -5.43
CA VAL A 155 -5.70 -5.75 -5.76
C VAL A 155 -6.81 -6.21 -4.81
N PRO A 156 -7.88 -6.85 -5.31
CA PRO A 156 -8.86 -7.52 -4.45
C PRO A 156 -8.17 -8.48 -3.49
N ASN A 157 -8.64 -8.54 -2.25
CA ASN A 157 -8.00 -9.32 -1.20
C ASN A 157 -9.00 -10.30 -0.57
N PRO A 158 -8.74 -11.61 -0.58
CA PRO A 158 -9.57 -12.57 0.14
C PRO A 158 -9.32 -12.49 1.66
N SER A 159 -10.14 -13.18 2.45
CA SER A 159 -9.93 -13.32 3.90
C SER A 159 -8.67 -14.10 4.28
N HIS A 160 -8.07 -14.81 3.32
CA HIS A 160 -6.83 -15.56 3.52
C HIS A 160 -5.66 -14.58 3.61
N LEU A 161 -5.15 -14.35 4.80
CA LEU A 161 -4.07 -13.41 5.05
C LEU A 161 -2.83 -13.76 4.23
N GLU A 162 -2.20 -12.76 3.63
CA GLU A 162 -0.98 -12.82 2.82
C GLU A 162 -1.12 -13.48 1.42
N ALA A 163 -2.29 -14.06 1.09
CA ALA A 163 -2.51 -14.66 -0.23
C ALA A 163 -2.35 -13.64 -1.38
N VAL A 164 -2.66 -12.38 -1.14
CA VAL A 164 -2.52 -11.29 -2.11
C VAL A 164 -1.08 -11.02 -2.55
N ASN A 165 -0.08 -11.45 -1.77
CA ASN A 165 1.33 -11.17 -2.04
C ASN A 165 1.76 -11.74 -3.40
N ALA A 166 1.43 -12.99 -3.67
CA ALA A 166 1.75 -13.64 -4.94
C ALA A 166 1.01 -12.97 -6.12
N LEU A 167 -0.26 -12.56 -5.90
CA LEU A 167 -1.04 -11.85 -6.92
C LEU A 167 -0.39 -10.51 -7.29
N VAL A 168 0.00 -9.72 -6.31
CA VAL A 168 0.68 -8.42 -6.54
C VAL A 168 1.97 -8.62 -7.34
N GLY A 169 2.77 -9.62 -6.96
CA GLY A 169 3.98 -9.98 -7.71
C GLY A 169 3.69 -10.32 -9.18
N GLY A 170 2.71 -11.19 -9.40
CA GLY A 170 2.30 -11.62 -10.74
C GLY A 170 1.73 -10.50 -11.61
N ILE A 171 0.84 -9.67 -11.04
CA ILE A 171 0.27 -8.51 -11.75
C ILE A 171 1.35 -7.50 -12.09
N THR A 172 2.28 -7.22 -11.16
CA THR A 172 3.39 -6.31 -11.41
C THR A 172 4.26 -6.80 -12.56
N ARG A 173 4.64 -8.09 -12.56
CA ARG A 173 5.41 -8.69 -13.63
C ARG A 173 4.67 -8.60 -14.98
N ALA A 174 3.38 -8.89 -15.00
CA ALA A 174 2.57 -8.79 -16.21
C ALA A 174 2.53 -7.33 -16.75
N LYS A 175 2.43 -6.33 -15.86
CA LYS A 175 2.49 -4.91 -16.26
C LYS A 175 3.86 -4.54 -16.81
N GLN A 176 4.95 -5.01 -16.20
CA GLN A 176 6.31 -4.79 -16.69
C GLN A 176 6.50 -5.35 -18.10
N ASP A 177 6.05 -6.56 -18.35
CA ASP A 177 6.18 -7.21 -19.64
C ASP A 177 5.29 -6.54 -20.72
N ARG A 178 4.05 -6.19 -20.39
CA ARG A 178 3.06 -5.69 -21.37
C ARG A 178 3.14 -4.19 -21.62
N TYR A 179 3.40 -3.40 -20.61
CA TYR A 179 3.29 -1.94 -20.70
C TYR A 179 4.62 -1.20 -20.52
N CYS A 180 5.62 -1.86 -19.90
CA CYS A 180 6.91 -1.25 -19.62
C CYS A 180 8.05 -1.82 -20.48
N GLN A 181 7.75 -2.64 -21.47
CA GLN A 181 8.76 -3.28 -22.35
C GLN A 181 9.86 -4.02 -21.56
N GLY A 182 9.49 -4.64 -20.45
CA GLY A 182 10.40 -5.33 -19.55
C GLY A 182 11.20 -4.40 -18.60
N ASN A 183 10.96 -3.09 -18.62
CA ASN A 183 11.61 -2.18 -17.67
C ASN A 183 11.00 -2.31 -16.27
N ILE A 184 11.70 -3.02 -15.40
CA ILE A 184 11.26 -3.29 -14.03
C ILE A 184 11.13 -2.03 -13.16
N CYS A 185 11.84 -0.95 -13.48
CA CYS A 185 11.78 0.29 -12.72
C CYS A 185 10.51 1.11 -12.96
N GLN A 186 9.65 0.73 -13.91
CA GLN A 186 8.43 1.48 -14.23
C GLN A 186 7.17 0.95 -13.51
N ALA A 187 7.28 -0.16 -12.80
CA ALA A 187 6.17 -0.71 -12.01
C ALA A 187 6.64 -1.00 -10.59
N LEU A 188 5.91 -0.47 -9.60
CA LEU A 188 6.21 -0.57 -8.18
C LEU A 188 5.18 -1.43 -7.47
N PRO A 189 5.52 -2.63 -7.01
CA PRO A 189 4.69 -3.40 -6.10
C PRO A 189 4.83 -2.91 -4.67
N ILE A 190 3.70 -2.76 -3.97
CA ILE A 190 3.64 -2.40 -2.56
C ILE A 190 2.76 -3.43 -1.84
N LEU A 191 3.25 -3.98 -0.75
CA LEU A 191 2.51 -4.90 0.12
C LEU A 191 2.40 -4.30 1.52
N ILE A 192 1.18 -4.23 2.04
CA ILE A 192 0.90 -3.75 3.40
C ILE A 192 0.40 -4.93 4.22
N HIS A 193 1.14 -5.27 5.26
CA HIS A 193 0.95 -6.44 6.09
C HIS A 193 0.45 -6.09 7.48
N GLY A 194 -0.25 -7.02 8.11
CA GLY A 194 -0.35 -7.08 9.56
C GLY A 194 0.90 -7.75 10.16
N ASP A 195 1.32 -7.31 11.32
CA ASP A 195 2.54 -7.74 12.00
C ASP A 195 2.58 -9.26 12.32
N ALA A 196 1.49 -9.80 12.82
CA ALA A 196 1.41 -11.24 13.12
C ALA A 196 1.35 -12.09 11.83
N ALA A 197 0.62 -11.62 10.82
CA ALA A 197 0.45 -12.37 9.57
C ALA A 197 1.77 -12.45 8.78
N VAL A 198 2.50 -11.35 8.64
CA VAL A 198 3.77 -11.35 7.91
C VAL A 198 4.82 -12.26 8.54
N ALA A 199 4.80 -12.39 9.87
CA ALA A 199 5.70 -13.28 10.59
C ALA A 199 5.24 -14.75 10.56
N GLY A 200 3.92 -15.01 10.54
CA GLY A 200 3.35 -16.33 10.75
C GLY A 200 2.97 -17.09 9.48
N GLN A 201 2.72 -16.41 8.38
CA GLN A 201 2.23 -17.06 7.15
C GLN A 201 3.38 -17.49 6.22
N GLY A 202 3.45 -18.79 5.93
CA GLY A 202 4.50 -19.38 5.08
C GLY A 202 4.57 -18.81 3.68
N ILE A 203 3.44 -18.39 3.10
CA ILE A 203 3.38 -17.78 1.77
C ILE A 203 4.21 -16.50 1.65
N VAL A 204 4.47 -15.78 2.76
CA VAL A 204 5.36 -14.61 2.78
C VAL A 204 6.78 -15.03 2.41
N TYR A 205 7.28 -16.09 3.04
CA TYR A 205 8.61 -16.62 2.77
C TYR A 205 8.72 -17.15 1.35
N GLU A 206 7.71 -17.85 0.86
CA GLU A 206 7.67 -18.36 -0.53
C GLU A 206 7.72 -17.19 -1.53
N THR A 207 6.93 -16.14 -1.32
CA THR A 207 6.91 -14.97 -2.19
C THR A 207 8.26 -14.24 -2.19
N VAL A 208 8.89 -14.09 -1.03
CA VAL A 208 10.21 -13.45 -0.93
C VAL A 208 11.27 -14.29 -1.66
N GLN A 209 11.22 -15.61 -1.56
CA GLN A 209 12.17 -16.48 -2.28
C GLN A 209 12.02 -16.39 -3.80
N MET A 210 10.83 -16.10 -4.32
CA MET A 210 10.60 -15.93 -5.76
C MET A 210 11.37 -14.73 -6.34
N CYS A 211 11.74 -13.73 -5.54
CA CYS A 211 12.40 -12.51 -6.03
C CYS A 211 13.73 -12.78 -6.72
N GLY A 212 14.45 -13.85 -6.32
CA GLY A 212 15.69 -14.29 -6.93
C GLY A 212 15.56 -15.19 -8.17
N LEU A 213 14.34 -15.59 -8.53
CA LEU A 213 14.09 -16.51 -9.63
C LEU A 213 13.78 -15.74 -10.91
N ARG A 214 14.50 -16.05 -12.00
CA ARG A 214 14.40 -15.35 -13.29
C ARG A 214 12.96 -15.24 -13.82
N GLY A 215 12.14 -16.27 -13.62
CA GLY A 215 10.74 -16.30 -14.10
C GLY A 215 9.77 -15.47 -13.25
N PHE A 216 10.14 -15.12 -12.01
CA PHE A 216 9.26 -14.50 -11.03
C PHE A 216 9.72 -13.11 -10.58
N THR A 217 10.98 -12.75 -10.82
CA THR A 217 11.50 -11.44 -10.39
C THR A 217 10.73 -10.29 -11.01
N ASN A 218 10.44 -9.28 -10.20
CA ASN A 218 9.79 -8.03 -10.59
C ASN A 218 10.63 -6.79 -10.18
N GLY A 219 11.89 -6.98 -9.79
CA GLY A 219 12.79 -5.89 -9.40
C GLY A 219 12.75 -5.53 -7.91
N GLY A 220 11.89 -6.17 -7.13
CA GLY A 220 11.72 -5.94 -5.70
C GLY A 220 10.34 -5.43 -5.33
N THR A 221 9.99 -5.54 -4.06
CA THR A 221 8.68 -5.14 -3.51
C THR A 221 8.91 -4.29 -2.27
N VAL A 222 8.15 -3.23 -2.12
CA VAL A 222 8.12 -2.46 -0.88
C VAL A 222 7.15 -3.14 0.09
N HIS A 223 7.64 -3.52 1.25
CA HIS A 223 6.85 -4.11 2.33
C HIS A 223 6.64 -3.10 3.44
N ILE A 224 5.39 -2.88 3.83
CA ILE A 224 5.00 -1.99 4.94
C ILE A 224 4.28 -2.84 5.96
N VAL A 225 4.68 -2.78 7.22
CA VAL A 225 4.04 -3.51 8.31
C VAL A 225 3.27 -2.56 9.20
N VAL A 226 1.95 -2.76 9.27
CA VAL A 226 1.08 -2.05 10.22
C VAL A 226 1.12 -2.83 11.53
N ASN A 227 1.98 -2.38 12.43
CA ASN A 227 2.28 -3.08 13.66
C ASN A 227 1.41 -2.57 14.82
N ASN A 228 0.42 -3.34 15.21
CA ASN A 228 -0.40 -3.09 16.40
C ASN A 228 -0.16 -4.10 17.53
N GLN A 229 0.72 -5.06 17.31
CA GLN A 229 1.10 -6.14 18.23
C GLN A 229 -0.08 -7.01 18.73
N VAL A 230 -1.19 -7.02 18.02
CA VAL A 230 -2.33 -7.89 18.27
C VAL A 230 -2.14 -9.19 17.48
N GLY A 231 -2.20 -10.34 18.14
CA GLY A 231 -2.02 -11.65 17.53
C GLY A 231 -0.71 -12.35 17.91
N PHE A 232 0.09 -11.74 18.79
CA PHE A 232 1.27 -12.34 19.41
C PHE A 232 0.99 -12.79 20.84
N THR A 233 0.02 -13.65 21.02
CA THR A 233 -0.35 -14.18 22.35
C THR A 233 -0.01 -15.65 22.48
#